data_175a2ee41d487f2684b906a0a085e892
#
_entry.id   175a2ee41d487f2684b906a0a085e892
#
_cell.length_a   1.000
_cell.length_b   1.000
_cell.length_c   1.000
_cell.angle_alpha   90.00
_cell.angle_beta   90.00
_cell.angle_gamma   90.00
#
_symmetry.space_group_name_H-M   'P 1'
#
loop_
_entity.id
_entity.type
_entity.pdbx_description
1 polymer ?
#
loop_
_entity_poly.entity_id
_entity_poly.type
_entity_poly.pdbx_seq_one_letter_code
_entity_poly.pdbx_strand_id
1 'polypeptide(L)'
;YKKFIKILAFSDLWFSNFKNKKNRVVLSYNWKLRSLANYIQQLEMESLGKQANPRSIFKQTGQSVFGGFGSTAQHSYFQLLHQGTAGFCADIIYSDSSNSPLLSAQAQGQASLLSSNFNGSSNLLEQTNSNSPVNLFHLNKLSLEGLGFLLASWEHRVFVTACMLQINPFDQYGVVAGKLIAKKFIR
;
A
#
# COMPACT_ATOMS: atom_id res chain seq x y z
N TYR A 1 5.00 9.63 17.25
CA TYR A 1 5.41 8.54 16.39
C TYR A 1 4.65 7.24 16.70
N LYS A 2 4.72 6.67 17.93
CA LYS A 2 4.07 5.39 18.31
C LYS A 2 2.55 5.38 18.03
N LYS A 3 1.83 6.49 18.32
CA LYS A 3 0.40 6.61 18.03
C LYS A 3 0.12 6.56 16.52
N PHE A 4 0.93 7.24 15.73
CA PHE A 4 0.85 7.26 14.27
C PHE A 4 0.98 5.84 13.67
N ILE A 5 2.01 5.09 14.07
CA ILE A 5 2.22 3.71 13.61
C ILE A 5 1.05 2.80 13.98
N LYS A 6 0.55 2.89 15.22
CA LYS A 6 -0.61 2.09 15.66
C LYS A 6 -1.87 2.41 14.86
N ILE A 7 -2.12 3.68 14.51
CA ILE A 7 -3.26 4.07 13.68
C ILE A 7 -3.15 3.45 12.30
N LEU A 8 -1.98 3.51 11.66
CA LEU A 8 -1.75 2.91 10.34
C LEU A 8 -1.98 1.39 10.38
N ALA A 9 -1.36 0.70 11.34
CA ALA A 9 -1.50 -0.76 11.49
C ALA A 9 -2.95 -1.18 11.78
N PHE A 10 -3.66 -0.45 12.65
CA PHE A 10 -5.08 -0.71 12.92
C PHE A 10 -5.95 -0.47 11.69
N SER A 11 -5.69 0.60 10.93
CA SER A 11 -6.40 0.89 9.69
C SER A 11 -6.24 -0.23 8.67
N ASP A 12 -5.04 -0.81 8.55
CA ASP A 12 -4.79 -1.94 7.65
C ASP A 12 -5.67 -3.15 7.99
N LEU A 13 -5.72 -3.49 9.27
CA LEU A 13 -6.56 -4.59 9.75
C LEU A 13 -8.05 -4.30 9.59
N TRP A 14 -8.47 -3.07 9.89
CA TRP A 14 -9.86 -2.66 9.77
C TRP A 14 -10.34 -2.75 8.33
N PHE A 15 -9.59 -2.18 7.41
CA PHE A 15 -10.00 -2.15 6.01
C PHE A 15 -9.89 -3.52 5.33
N SER A 16 -8.86 -4.32 5.64
CA SER A 16 -8.71 -5.65 5.06
C SER A 16 -9.72 -6.65 5.59
N ASN A 17 -9.98 -6.67 6.90
CA ASN A 17 -10.84 -7.67 7.54
C ASN A 17 -12.32 -7.31 7.57
N PHE A 18 -12.67 -6.01 7.68
CA PHE A 18 -14.06 -5.60 7.88
C PHE A 18 -14.63 -4.78 6.71
N LYS A 19 -13.80 -4.27 5.82
CA LYS A 19 -14.24 -3.44 4.67
C LYS A 19 -13.89 -4.04 3.31
N ASN A 20 -13.45 -5.31 3.29
CA ASN A 20 -13.09 -6.05 2.08
C ASN A 20 -12.07 -5.33 1.16
N LYS A 21 -11.17 -4.53 1.73
CA LYS A 21 -10.10 -3.86 1.00
C LYS A 21 -8.85 -4.75 1.01
N LYS A 22 -8.81 -5.75 0.14
CA LYS A 22 -7.75 -6.78 0.12
C LYS A 22 -6.49 -6.37 -0.63
N ASN A 23 -6.52 -5.24 -1.29
CA ASN A 23 -5.42 -4.71 -2.08
C ASN A 23 -4.93 -3.39 -1.49
N ARG A 24 -3.64 -3.12 -1.67
CA ARG A 24 -3.00 -1.85 -1.32
C ARG A 24 -2.20 -1.35 -2.51
N VAL A 25 -2.44 -0.10 -2.90
CA VAL A 25 -1.60 0.58 -3.88
C VAL A 25 -0.70 1.58 -3.18
N VAL A 26 0.60 1.56 -3.50
CA VAL A 26 1.60 2.49 -2.99
C VAL A 26 2.11 3.34 -4.14
N LEU A 27 1.81 4.63 -4.12
CA LEU A 27 2.14 5.58 -5.18
C LEU A 27 3.13 6.62 -4.67
N SER A 28 4.25 6.75 -5.34
CA SER A 28 5.22 7.80 -5.04
C SER A 28 5.20 8.86 -6.15
N TYR A 29 5.07 10.13 -5.77
CA TYR A 29 5.17 11.27 -6.67
C TYR A 29 6.51 12.01 -6.52
N ASN A 30 7.54 11.25 -6.16
CA ASN A 30 8.93 11.66 -6.22
C ASN A 30 9.74 10.59 -6.93
N TRP A 31 10.43 10.94 -8.02
CA TRP A 31 11.20 9.99 -8.82
C TRP A 31 12.28 9.24 -8.01
N LYS A 32 12.86 9.88 -7.01
CA LYS A 32 13.85 9.23 -6.14
C LYS A 32 13.26 8.09 -5.31
N LEU A 33 11.94 8.09 -5.10
CA LEU A 33 11.20 7.05 -4.38
C LEU A 33 10.49 6.05 -5.32
N ARG A 34 10.81 6.02 -6.61
CA ARG A 34 10.13 5.16 -7.61
C ARG A 34 10.16 3.67 -7.27
N SER A 35 11.19 3.21 -6.56
CA SER A 35 11.33 1.82 -6.14
C SER A 35 10.80 1.53 -4.72
N LEU A 36 10.27 2.55 -4.02
CA LEU A 36 9.74 2.38 -2.67
C LEU A 36 8.56 1.39 -2.63
N ALA A 37 7.70 1.42 -3.64
CA ALA A 37 6.59 0.49 -3.75
C ALA A 37 7.05 -0.97 -3.81
N ASN A 38 8.14 -1.27 -4.52
CA ASN A 38 8.70 -2.63 -4.60
C ASN A 38 9.26 -3.09 -3.25
N TYR A 39 9.92 -2.20 -2.52
CA TYR A 39 10.40 -2.48 -1.16
C TYR A 39 9.23 -2.77 -0.21
N ILE A 40 8.20 -1.93 -0.22
CA ILE A 40 7.01 -2.11 0.62
C ILE A 40 6.26 -3.39 0.25
N GLN A 41 6.14 -3.70 -1.04
CA GLN A 41 5.55 -4.93 -1.53
C GLN A 41 6.23 -6.15 -0.92
N GLN A 42 7.57 -6.22 -1.00
CA GLN A 42 8.32 -7.31 -0.40
C GLN A 42 8.13 -7.33 1.11
N LEU A 43 8.33 -6.21 1.79
CA LEU A 43 8.21 -6.10 3.24
C LEU A 43 6.85 -6.57 3.76
N GLU A 44 5.76 -6.09 3.18
CA GLU A 44 4.41 -6.42 3.65
C GLU A 44 3.99 -7.84 3.23
N MET A 45 4.15 -8.19 1.96
CA MET A 45 3.65 -9.48 1.45
C MET A 45 4.46 -10.67 2.00
N GLU A 46 5.76 -10.51 2.20
CA GLU A 46 6.60 -11.54 2.79
C GLU A 46 6.36 -11.67 4.30
N SER A 47 6.21 -10.56 5.01
CA SER A 47 6.03 -10.57 6.47
C SER A 47 4.60 -10.91 6.90
N LEU A 48 3.58 -10.41 6.20
CA LEU A 48 2.18 -10.58 6.56
C LEU A 48 1.46 -11.67 5.75
N GLY A 49 2.05 -12.16 4.65
CA GLY A 49 1.50 -13.22 3.81
C GLY A 49 1.59 -14.59 4.49
N LYS A 50 0.96 -14.73 5.64
CA LYS A 50 0.97 -15.94 6.47
C LYS A 50 -0.43 -16.54 6.58
N GLN A 51 -0.50 -17.78 7.03
CA GLN A 51 -1.77 -18.36 7.44
C GLN A 51 -2.32 -17.59 8.65
N ALA A 52 -3.64 -17.39 8.67
CA ALA A 52 -4.30 -16.76 9.81
C ALA A 52 -4.16 -17.62 11.07
N ASN A 53 -3.89 -16.97 12.20
CA ASN A 53 -3.93 -17.66 13.48
C ASN A 53 -5.37 -18.16 13.76
N PRO A 54 -5.59 -19.45 13.97
CA PRO A 54 -6.94 -20.01 14.21
C PRO A 54 -7.68 -19.35 15.37
N ARG A 55 -6.95 -18.88 16.38
CA ARG A 55 -7.50 -18.21 17.57
C ARG A 55 -7.77 -16.72 17.36
N SER A 56 -7.27 -16.12 16.28
CA SER A 56 -7.47 -14.70 15.98
C SER A 56 -8.88 -14.46 15.41
N ILE A 57 -9.45 -13.31 15.75
CA ILE A 57 -10.67 -12.80 15.10
C ILE A 57 -10.40 -12.35 13.66
N PHE A 58 -9.14 -12.01 13.34
CA PHE A 58 -8.73 -11.59 12.02
C PHE A 58 -8.46 -12.79 11.12
N LYS A 59 -9.11 -12.82 9.96
CA LYS A 59 -9.00 -13.93 8.99
C LYS A 59 -8.19 -13.53 7.74
N GLN A 60 -8.08 -12.24 7.46
CA GLN A 60 -7.23 -11.70 6.40
C GLN A 60 -5.91 -11.23 7.01
N THR A 61 -4.79 -11.86 6.64
CA THR A 61 -3.47 -11.56 7.23
C THR A 61 -2.70 -10.48 6.48
N GLY A 62 -2.56 -10.59 5.17
CA GLY A 62 -1.87 -9.63 4.32
C GLY A 62 -2.77 -9.09 3.22
N GLN A 63 -2.40 -7.95 2.65
CA GLN A 63 -2.99 -7.40 1.44
C GLN A 63 -2.08 -7.69 0.25
N SER A 64 -2.63 -7.77 -0.96
CA SER A 64 -1.82 -7.72 -2.17
C SER A 64 -1.32 -6.29 -2.35
N VAL A 65 -0.02 -6.11 -2.33
CA VAL A 65 0.62 -4.78 -2.44
C VAL A 65 1.20 -4.62 -3.83
N PHE A 66 0.89 -3.51 -4.48
CA PHE A 66 1.48 -3.10 -5.75
C PHE A 66 1.61 -1.59 -5.79
N GLY A 67 2.34 -1.07 -6.76
CA GLY A 67 2.50 0.37 -6.87
C GLY A 67 3.67 0.77 -7.74
N GLY A 68 4.10 2.03 -7.59
CA GLY A 68 5.22 2.57 -8.34
C GLY A 68 5.24 4.09 -8.36
N PHE A 69 5.93 4.65 -9.37
CA PHE A 69 5.93 6.08 -9.62
C PHE A 69 4.58 6.52 -10.19
N GLY A 70 3.93 7.47 -9.53
CA GLY A 70 2.55 7.86 -9.80
C GLY A 70 2.28 8.25 -11.26
N SER A 71 3.16 9.05 -11.88
CA SER A 71 3.00 9.45 -13.27
C SER A 71 3.04 8.27 -14.26
N THR A 72 3.90 7.28 -14.03
CA THR A 72 3.94 6.05 -14.85
C THR A 72 2.71 5.18 -14.57
N ALA A 73 2.30 5.09 -13.32
CA ALA A 73 1.15 4.31 -12.88
C ALA A 73 -0.17 4.76 -13.53
N GLN A 74 -0.30 6.06 -13.84
CA GLN A 74 -1.46 6.60 -14.56
C GLN A 74 -1.72 5.93 -15.91
N HIS A 75 -0.67 5.48 -16.58
CA HIS A 75 -0.76 4.77 -17.86
C HIS A 75 -0.82 3.24 -17.72
N SER A 76 -1.00 2.72 -16.52
CA SER A 76 -1.03 1.29 -16.24
C SER A 76 -2.33 0.88 -15.55
N TYR A 77 -2.48 1.14 -14.27
CA TYR A 77 -3.59 0.59 -13.47
C TYR A 77 -4.56 1.64 -12.90
N PHE A 78 -4.43 2.92 -13.24
CA PHE A 78 -5.36 3.94 -12.72
C PHE A 78 -6.79 3.76 -13.23
N GLN A 79 -6.98 3.23 -14.43
CA GLN A 79 -8.31 2.87 -14.91
C GLN A 79 -8.98 1.88 -13.95
N LEU A 80 -8.25 0.85 -13.48
CA LEU A 80 -8.74 -0.10 -12.49
C LEU A 80 -9.04 0.57 -11.15
N LEU A 81 -8.18 1.49 -10.69
CA LEU A 81 -8.39 2.20 -9.41
C LEU A 81 -9.63 3.10 -9.45
N HIS A 82 -9.88 3.76 -10.58
CA HIS A 82 -10.97 4.71 -10.69
C HIS A 82 -12.30 4.11 -11.07
N GLN A 83 -12.34 3.03 -11.84
CA GLN A 83 -13.60 2.46 -12.33
C GLN A 83 -13.70 0.93 -12.14
N GLY A 84 -12.65 0.27 -11.67
CA GLY A 84 -12.67 -1.17 -11.41
C GLY A 84 -13.47 -1.56 -10.17
N THR A 85 -13.77 -2.84 -10.03
CA THR A 85 -14.57 -3.38 -8.93
C THR A 85 -13.76 -3.89 -7.74
N ALA A 86 -12.43 -3.93 -7.86
CA ALA A 86 -11.55 -4.41 -6.80
C ALA A 86 -11.43 -3.39 -5.65
N GLY A 87 -11.71 -3.81 -4.42
CA GLY A 87 -11.51 -2.98 -3.25
C GLY A 87 -10.03 -2.81 -2.89
N PHE A 88 -9.57 -1.58 -2.66
CA PHE A 88 -8.19 -1.28 -2.28
C PHE A 88 -8.10 -0.13 -1.28
N CYS A 89 -6.93 -0.01 -0.63
CA CYS A 89 -6.46 1.16 0.09
C CYS A 89 -5.31 1.79 -0.68
N ALA A 90 -5.10 3.09 -0.55
CA ALA A 90 -4.00 3.80 -1.19
C ALA A 90 -3.08 4.48 -0.18
N ASP A 91 -1.78 4.29 -0.34
CA ASP A 91 -0.74 5.08 0.32
C ASP A 91 -0.06 5.95 -0.75
N ILE A 92 -0.24 7.26 -0.67
CA ILE A 92 0.29 8.22 -1.63
C ILE A 92 1.38 9.05 -0.95
N ILE A 93 2.58 9.06 -1.53
CA ILE A 93 3.74 9.75 -0.97
C ILE A 93 4.20 10.84 -1.95
N TYR A 94 4.36 12.07 -1.47
CA TYR A 94 4.90 13.17 -2.24
C TYR A 94 5.77 14.09 -1.38
N SER A 95 6.56 14.95 -2.03
CA SER A 95 7.40 15.92 -1.34
C SER A 95 7.41 17.25 -2.07
N ASP A 96 7.53 18.36 -1.33
CA ASP A 96 7.63 19.71 -1.90
C ASP A 96 8.96 19.93 -2.62
N SER A 97 9.99 19.16 -2.31
CA SER A 97 11.32 19.22 -2.94
C SER A 97 11.39 18.52 -4.30
N SER A 98 10.28 17.95 -4.80
CA SER A 98 10.22 17.59 -6.21
C SER A 98 10.28 18.88 -7.02
N ASN A 99 11.25 19.01 -7.94
CA ASN A 99 11.41 20.18 -8.80
C ASN A 99 10.20 20.42 -9.74
N SER A 100 9.07 19.79 -9.46
CA SER A 100 7.85 19.85 -10.25
C SER A 100 6.62 20.04 -9.35
N PRO A 101 6.06 21.26 -9.31
CA PRO A 101 4.75 21.49 -8.66
C PRO A 101 3.65 20.59 -9.19
N LEU A 102 3.77 20.14 -10.45
CA LEU A 102 2.82 19.22 -11.08
C LEU A 102 2.73 17.88 -10.35
N LEU A 103 3.87 17.31 -9.91
CA LEU A 103 3.86 16.03 -9.19
C LEU A 103 3.13 16.12 -7.85
N SER A 104 3.31 17.21 -7.10
CA SER A 104 2.58 17.44 -5.87
C SER A 104 1.08 17.66 -6.11
N ALA A 105 0.72 18.40 -7.15
CA ALA A 105 -0.67 18.59 -7.55
C ALA A 105 -1.33 17.27 -7.99
N GLN A 106 -0.62 16.43 -8.76
CA GLN A 106 -1.09 15.11 -9.15
C GLN A 106 -1.33 14.21 -7.92
N ALA A 107 -0.39 14.18 -6.97
CA ALA A 107 -0.54 13.38 -5.75
C ALA A 107 -1.80 13.77 -4.96
N GLN A 108 -2.00 15.07 -4.75
CA GLN A 108 -3.15 15.60 -4.02
C GLN A 108 -4.46 15.38 -4.80
N GLY A 109 -4.45 15.60 -6.12
CA GLY A 109 -5.59 15.37 -6.98
C GLY A 109 -6.03 13.90 -6.98
N GLN A 110 -5.08 12.97 -7.06
CA GLN A 110 -5.38 11.53 -6.99
C GLN A 110 -5.89 11.12 -5.61
N ALA A 111 -5.29 11.65 -4.54
CA ALA A 111 -5.76 11.39 -3.18
C ALA A 111 -7.21 11.86 -2.99
N SER A 112 -7.53 13.07 -3.47
CA SER A 112 -8.88 13.62 -3.44
C SER A 112 -9.87 12.79 -4.25
N LEU A 113 -9.53 12.44 -5.48
CA LEU A 113 -10.42 11.68 -6.37
C LEU A 113 -10.71 10.26 -5.84
N LEU A 114 -9.73 9.58 -5.27
CA LEU A 114 -9.90 8.25 -4.70
C LEU A 114 -10.70 8.24 -3.39
N SER A 115 -10.59 9.29 -2.58
CA SER A 115 -11.23 9.35 -1.25
C SER A 115 -12.62 9.97 -1.26
N SER A 116 -12.97 10.76 -2.28
CA SER A 116 -14.22 11.49 -2.35
C SER A 116 -15.12 11.04 -3.49
N ASN A 117 -16.42 11.25 -3.33
CA ASN A 117 -17.40 11.04 -4.41
C ASN A 117 -17.27 12.15 -5.46
N PHE A 118 -16.51 11.91 -6.51
CA PHE A 118 -16.49 12.80 -7.65
C PHE A 118 -17.54 12.34 -8.66
N ASN A 119 -18.73 12.94 -8.58
CA ASN A 119 -19.81 12.75 -9.56
C ASN A 119 -19.82 13.94 -10.54
N GLY A 120 -18.70 14.14 -11.24
CA GLY A 120 -18.55 15.26 -12.17
C GLY A 120 -19.31 15.11 -13.47
N SER A 121 -19.92 13.96 -13.74
CA SER A 121 -20.69 13.67 -14.96
C SER A 121 -22.03 13.04 -14.62
N SER A 122 -23.06 13.43 -15.39
CA SER A 122 -24.36 12.74 -15.40
C SER A 122 -24.32 11.40 -16.13
N ASN A 123 -23.25 11.16 -16.92
CA ASN A 123 -23.02 9.90 -17.61
C ASN A 123 -22.43 8.87 -16.66
N LEU A 124 -23.15 7.77 -16.44
CA LEU A 124 -22.71 6.67 -15.56
C LEU A 124 -21.38 6.05 -16.00
N LEU A 125 -21.07 6.05 -17.30
CA LEU A 125 -19.82 5.50 -17.82
C LEU A 125 -18.57 6.36 -17.49
N GLU A 126 -18.80 7.62 -17.10
CA GLU A 126 -17.73 8.56 -16.76
C GLU A 126 -17.56 8.71 -15.22
N GLN A 127 -18.44 8.07 -14.45
CA GLN A 127 -18.34 8.13 -12.99
C GLN A 127 -17.14 7.32 -12.50
N THR A 128 -16.48 7.84 -11.47
CA THR A 128 -15.34 7.17 -10.85
C THR A 128 -15.74 6.53 -9.51
N ASN A 129 -15.04 5.46 -9.17
CA ASN A 129 -15.14 4.87 -7.84
C ASN A 129 -14.60 5.85 -6.80
N SER A 130 -15.30 5.95 -5.69
CA SER A 130 -14.97 6.79 -4.55
C SER A 130 -14.94 5.97 -3.27
N ASN A 131 -14.60 6.61 -2.16
CA ASN A 131 -14.55 5.98 -0.84
C ASN A 131 -13.46 4.90 -0.69
N SER A 132 -12.37 5.02 -1.43
CA SER A 132 -11.16 4.27 -1.13
C SER A 132 -10.42 4.93 0.03
N PRO A 133 -10.02 4.18 1.06
CA PRO A 133 -9.18 4.73 2.12
C PRO A 133 -7.82 5.18 1.56
N VAL A 134 -7.45 6.43 1.83
CA VAL A 134 -6.20 7.02 1.36
C VAL A 134 -5.40 7.56 2.53
N ASN A 135 -4.15 7.15 2.63
CA ASN A 135 -3.15 7.84 3.45
C ASN A 135 -2.31 8.72 2.53
N LEU A 136 -2.24 10.00 2.83
CA LEU A 136 -1.43 10.95 2.08
C LEU A 136 -0.20 11.34 2.93
N PHE A 137 0.97 10.87 2.52
CA PHE A 137 2.25 11.16 3.17
C PHE A 137 2.92 12.34 2.49
N HIS A 138 2.98 13.46 3.20
CA HIS A 138 3.64 14.66 2.76
C HIS A 138 5.00 14.81 3.45
N LEU A 139 6.04 14.96 2.67
CA LEU A 139 7.39 15.27 3.12
C LEU A 139 7.74 16.70 2.69
N ASN A 140 7.99 17.61 3.61
CA ASN A 140 8.42 18.97 3.26
C ASN A 140 9.70 18.93 2.39
N LYS A 141 10.57 17.97 2.68
CA LYS A 141 11.78 17.70 1.90
C LYS A 141 12.13 16.22 1.95
N LEU A 142 12.50 15.65 0.81
CA LEU A 142 13.09 14.32 0.78
C LEU A 142 14.57 14.42 1.17
N SER A 143 14.86 14.14 2.45
CA SER A 143 16.20 14.05 3.02
C SER A 143 16.50 12.59 3.42
N LEU A 144 17.72 12.33 3.88
CA LEU A 144 18.07 11.01 4.42
C LEU A 144 17.24 10.66 5.67
N GLU A 145 16.97 11.66 6.52
CA GLU A 145 16.09 11.48 7.69
C GLU A 145 14.65 11.19 7.26
N GLY A 146 14.14 11.90 6.24
CA GLY A 146 12.80 11.67 5.69
C GLY A 146 12.67 10.28 5.09
N LEU A 147 13.67 9.81 4.36
CA LEU A 147 13.72 8.44 3.84
C LEU A 147 13.77 7.43 5.00
N GLY A 148 14.66 7.62 5.97
CA GLY A 148 14.76 6.76 7.16
C GLY A 148 13.45 6.72 7.94
N PHE A 149 12.75 7.85 8.08
CA PHE A 149 11.43 7.90 8.70
C PHE A 149 10.39 7.06 7.93
N LEU A 150 10.36 7.15 6.59
CA LEU A 150 9.46 6.34 5.78
C LEU A 150 9.73 4.84 5.96
N LEU A 151 10.98 4.40 5.79
CA LEU A 151 11.36 2.99 5.91
C LEU A 151 11.00 2.45 7.30
N ALA A 152 11.47 3.12 8.37
CA ALA A 152 11.16 2.71 9.74
C ALA A 152 9.66 2.73 10.05
N SER A 153 8.90 3.65 9.44
CA SER A 153 7.45 3.72 9.62
C SER A 153 6.77 2.49 9.04
N TRP A 154 7.17 2.03 7.85
CA TRP A 154 6.63 0.80 7.26
C TRP A 154 7.06 -0.46 8.01
N GLU A 155 8.32 -0.56 8.39
CA GLU A 155 8.82 -1.69 9.19
C GLU A 155 8.05 -1.85 10.51
N HIS A 156 7.87 -0.74 11.24
CA HIS A 156 7.11 -0.76 12.48
C HIS A 156 5.62 -1.00 12.27
N ARG A 157 5.01 -0.46 11.19
CA ARG A 157 3.63 -0.71 10.81
C ARG A 157 3.39 -2.20 10.58
N VAL A 158 4.25 -2.84 9.79
CA VAL A 158 4.20 -4.27 9.51
C VAL A 158 4.37 -5.10 10.78
N PHE A 159 5.35 -4.77 11.62
CA PHE A 159 5.57 -5.46 12.88
C PHE A 159 4.35 -5.35 13.82
N VAL A 160 3.79 -4.15 14.01
CA VAL A 160 2.60 -3.94 14.85
C VAL A 160 1.39 -4.69 14.27
N THR A 161 1.22 -4.67 12.95
CA THR A 161 0.15 -5.44 12.27
C THR A 161 0.31 -6.94 12.53
N ALA A 162 1.53 -7.48 12.40
CA ALA A 162 1.82 -8.90 12.68
C ALA A 162 1.52 -9.27 14.14
N CYS A 163 1.88 -8.40 15.10
CA CYS A 163 1.56 -8.60 16.51
C CYS A 163 0.05 -8.67 16.74
N MET A 164 -0.73 -7.77 16.13
CA MET A 164 -2.20 -7.77 16.25
C MET A 164 -2.83 -8.99 15.58
N LEU A 165 -2.28 -9.46 14.48
CA LEU A 165 -2.68 -10.69 13.80
C LEU A 165 -2.24 -11.96 14.55
N GLN A 166 -1.34 -11.84 15.51
CA GLN A 166 -0.73 -12.95 16.23
C GLN A 166 -0.01 -13.94 15.30
N ILE A 167 0.76 -13.40 14.36
CA ILE A 167 1.59 -14.16 13.40
C ILE A 167 3.06 -13.79 13.53
N ASN A 168 3.95 -14.68 13.10
CA ASN A 168 5.39 -14.39 13.03
C ASN A 168 5.74 -13.74 11.67
N PRO A 169 6.23 -12.49 11.63
CA PRO A 169 6.60 -11.85 10.37
C PRO A 169 7.98 -12.26 9.84
N PHE A 170 8.78 -13.01 10.62
CA PHE A 170 10.20 -13.24 10.34
C PHE A 170 10.51 -14.60 9.68
N ASP A 171 9.50 -15.43 9.37
CA ASP A 171 9.67 -16.68 8.64
C ASP A 171 9.13 -16.57 7.20
N GLN A 172 9.56 -17.49 6.31
CA GLN A 172 9.14 -17.55 4.90
C GLN A 172 8.96 -18.99 4.42
N TYR A 173 8.20 -19.79 5.15
CA TYR A 173 7.98 -21.21 4.83
C TYR A 173 7.45 -21.44 3.41
N GLY A 174 6.59 -20.58 2.89
CA GLY A 174 6.09 -20.67 1.52
C GLY A 174 7.18 -20.52 0.46
N VAL A 175 8.12 -19.59 0.67
CA VAL A 175 9.28 -19.40 -0.22
C VAL A 175 10.23 -20.60 -0.14
N VAL A 176 10.46 -21.12 1.06
CA VAL A 176 11.31 -22.32 1.27
C VAL A 176 10.72 -23.53 0.54
N ALA A 177 9.41 -23.74 0.65
CA ALA A 177 8.73 -24.85 -0.03
C ALA A 177 8.90 -24.77 -1.56
N GLY A 178 8.73 -23.58 -2.16
CA GLY A 178 8.96 -23.35 -3.60
C GLY A 178 10.38 -23.71 -4.03
N LYS A 179 11.39 -23.28 -3.26
CA LYS A 179 12.80 -23.60 -3.54
C LYS A 179 13.10 -25.11 -3.46
N LEU A 180 12.50 -25.82 -2.50
CA LEU A 180 12.66 -27.27 -2.35
C LEU A 180 12.05 -28.02 -3.55
N ILE A 181 10.88 -27.60 -4.00
CA ILE A 181 10.23 -28.21 -5.17
C ILE A 181 11.03 -27.92 -6.44
N ALA A 182 11.53 -26.69 -6.63
CA ALA A 182 12.32 -26.31 -7.81
C ALA A 182 13.55 -27.19 -7.99
N LYS A 183 14.21 -27.63 -6.90
CA LYS A 183 15.38 -28.54 -6.97
C LYS A 183 15.06 -29.87 -7.66
N LYS A 184 13.81 -30.34 -7.64
CA LYS A 184 13.39 -31.59 -8.30
C LYS A 184 13.39 -31.50 -9.84
N PHE A 185 13.40 -30.28 -10.39
CA PHE A 185 13.41 -30.00 -11.82
C PHE A 185 14.79 -29.65 -12.38
N ILE A 186 15.80 -29.53 -11.50
CA ILE A 186 17.18 -29.40 -11.93
C ILE A 186 17.67 -30.82 -12.34
N ARG A 187 17.93 -31.01 -13.64
CA ARG A 187 18.50 -32.22 -14.23
C ARG A 187 20.01 -32.14 -14.22
#